data_66de4444964d6e16ee920b8942271290
#
_entry.id   66de4444964d6e16ee920b8942271290
#
_cell.length_a   1.000
_cell.length_b   1.000
_cell.length_c   1.000
_cell.angle_alpha   90.00
_cell.angle_beta   90.00
_cell.angle_gamma   90.00
#
_symmetry.space_group_name_H-M   'P 1'
#
loop_
_entity.id
_entity.type
_entity.pdbx_description
1 polymer ?
#
loop_
_entity_poly.entity_id
_entity_poly.type
_entity_poly.pdbx_seq_one_letter_code
_entity_poly.pdbx_strand_id
1 'polypeptide(L)'
;MRKFAVFSGFLGSGKTTTMIALTRYHTAHHGKAAMISNDLGEGVTLADDRLARLSGADASQITDECICFCHDVLTARLNECYDDGCELVVSDIPGFGVGALEHVYHGLSEEYPGQFELAPFTVLIEPRNAALLREKRGGDMAHILRAQLKEADLIVLNKCDLLEDAELEADRAWLASHYPQANVIAISAATGEGLEDLSRALMQGAASMRHPDIDYDDDDLQNAMDQLTEYYLEYVAQVCCNDFDGTEYLLDIAGAVQAELRIRNCEIPHMKLLAWEPEGDFGKVDLLGTDRPIEVTRRFARPCTDVAVILNANAACPAAVLDGVIRSAVEETSDRYQLELRYFKKECFNLGE
;
A
#
# COMPACT_ATOMS: atom_id res chain seq x y z
N MET A 1 7.30 -11.01 23.70
CA MET A 1 6.07 -11.27 22.91
C MET A 1 6.47 -11.19 21.45
N ARG A 2 6.05 -12.12 20.60
CA ARG A 2 6.36 -12.12 19.15
C ARG A 2 5.06 -11.89 18.37
N LYS A 3 4.59 -10.65 18.38
CA LYS A 3 3.29 -10.28 17.80
C LYS A 3 3.44 -10.00 16.31
N PHE A 4 2.67 -10.69 15.48
CA PHE A 4 2.63 -10.48 14.04
C PHE A 4 1.26 -10.00 13.59
N ALA A 5 1.21 -8.95 12.78
CA ALA A 5 -0.02 -8.38 12.23
C ALA A 5 0.07 -8.23 10.71
N VAL A 6 -0.96 -8.70 9.99
CA VAL A 6 -1.10 -8.49 8.56
C VAL A 6 -2.11 -7.38 8.31
N PHE A 7 -1.71 -6.46 7.43
CA PHE A 7 -2.54 -5.36 6.93
C PHE A 7 -2.99 -5.65 5.51
N SER A 8 -4.28 -5.80 5.32
CA SER A 8 -4.95 -5.83 4.03
C SER A 8 -5.67 -4.51 3.79
N GLY A 9 -6.27 -4.37 2.64
CA GLY A 9 -7.07 -3.22 2.24
C GLY A 9 -6.71 -2.74 0.85
N PHE A 10 -7.69 -2.22 0.16
CA PHE A 10 -7.59 -1.85 -1.25
C PHE A 10 -6.51 -0.78 -1.50
N LEU A 11 -6.10 -0.69 -2.74
CA LEU A 11 -5.17 0.32 -3.24
C LEU A 11 -5.58 1.73 -2.79
N GLY A 12 -4.64 2.53 -2.28
CA GLY A 12 -4.92 3.88 -1.78
C GLY A 12 -5.53 3.96 -0.38
N SER A 13 -5.85 2.85 0.30
CA SER A 13 -6.38 2.85 1.67
C SER A 13 -5.41 3.38 2.73
N GLY A 14 -4.12 3.49 2.38
CA GLY A 14 -3.08 4.02 3.27
C GLY A 14 -2.35 2.96 4.10
N LYS A 15 -2.28 1.70 3.65
CA LYS A 15 -1.54 0.62 4.33
C LYS A 15 -0.14 1.04 4.71
N THR A 16 0.68 1.39 3.72
CA THR A 16 2.08 1.79 3.94
C THR A 16 2.22 2.94 4.93
N THR A 17 1.43 4.00 4.76
CA THR A 17 1.47 5.16 5.66
C THR A 17 1.11 4.75 7.09
N THR A 18 0.10 3.88 7.24
CA THR A 18 -0.32 3.36 8.55
C THR A 18 0.76 2.49 9.17
N MET A 19 1.38 1.57 8.40
CA MET A 19 2.45 0.72 8.91
C MET A 19 3.66 1.54 9.38
N ILE A 20 4.09 2.54 8.59
CA ILE A 20 5.18 3.46 8.98
C ILE A 20 4.81 4.24 10.24
N ALA A 21 3.61 4.85 10.27
CA ALA A 21 3.17 5.64 11.41
C ALA A 21 3.04 4.79 12.68
N LEU A 22 2.46 3.60 12.56
CA LEU A 22 2.27 2.64 13.66
C LEU A 22 3.60 2.12 14.22
N THR A 23 4.53 1.67 13.35
CA THR A 23 5.82 1.14 13.80
C THR A 23 6.65 2.20 14.52
N ARG A 24 6.64 3.42 14.00
CA ARG A 24 7.29 4.58 14.65
C ARG A 24 6.63 4.92 15.99
N TYR A 25 5.29 4.99 16.01
CA TYR A 25 4.52 5.25 17.23
C TYR A 25 4.82 4.17 18.29
N HIS A 26 4.72 2.90 17.91
CA HIS A 26 4.94 1.77 18.81
C HIS A 26 6.36 1.78 19.36
N THR A 27 7.36 2.00 18.49
CA THR A 27 8.77 2.07 18.91
C THR A 27 9.03 3.23 19.88
N ALA A 28 8.36 4.36 19.70
CA ALA A 28 8.54 5.51 20.58
C ALA A 28 7.88 5.37 21.96
N HIS A 29 6.81 4.55 22.10
CA HIS A 29 5.97 4.54 23.30
C HIS A 29 5.92 3.19 24.03
N HIS A 30 6.25 2.09 23.36
CA HIS A 30 6.05 0.74 23.89
C HIS A 30 7.32 -0.12 23.79
N GLY A 31 7.68 -0.54 22.57
CA GLY A 31 8.81 -1.42 22.32
C GLY A 31 9.15 -1.43 20.84
N LYS A 32 10.25 -2.07 20.47
CA LYS A 32 10.71 -2.08 19.08
C LYS A 32 9.68 -2.74 18.17
N ALA A 33 9.40 -2.08 17.04
CA ALA A 33 8.54 -2.61 15.97
C ALA A 33 9.22 -2.48 14.62
N ALA A 34 8.90 -3.40 13.71
CA ALA A 34 9.38 -3.40 12.34
C ALA A 34 8.23 -3.63 11.35
N MET A 35 8.46 -3.28 10.08
CA MET A 35 7.53 -3.59 9.01
C MET A 35 8.19 -4.40 7.89
N ILE A 36 7.39 -5.22 7.24
CA ILE A 36 7.76 -6.00 6.06
C ILE A 36 6.78 -5.60 4.95
N SER A 37 7.29 -4.94 3.90
CA SER A 37 6.49 -4.65 2.72
C SER A 37 6.46 -5.86 1.80
N ASN A 38 5.29 -6.18 1.24
CA ASN A 38 5.13 -7.31 0.32
C ASN A 38 4.48 -6.86 -0.99
N ASP A 39 5.08 -7.28 -2.10
CA ASP A 39 4.55 -7.08 -3.44
C ASP A 39 5.10 -8.14 -4.42
N LEU A 40 4.52 -8.21 -5.63
CA LEU A 40 4.77 -9.27 -6.60
C LEU A 40 5.96 -9.02 -7.53
N GLY A 41 6.45 -7.80 -7.64
CA GLY A 41 7.54 -7.46 -8.58
C GLY A 41 8.83 -8.24 -8.31
N GLU A 42 9.40 -8.89 -9.32
CA GLU A 42 10.60 -9.73 -9.20
C GLU A 42 11.86 -8.87 -9.03
N GLY A 43 12.52 -8.98 -7.89
CA GLY A 43 13.78 -8.29 -7.60
C GLY A 43 13.70 -6.77 -7.69
N VAL A 44 12.52 -6.17 -7.51
CA VAL A 44 12.31 -4.71 -7.49
C VAL A 44 12.56 -4.13 -6.11
N THR A 45 12.87 -2.84 -6.05
CA THR A 45 12.83 -2.09 -4.79
C THR A 45 11.42 -1.52 -4.61
N LEU A 46 10.75 -1.90 -3.53
CA LEU A 46 9.41 -1.37 -3.25
C LEU A 46 9.51 0.08 -2.77
N ALA A 47 8.68 0.94 -3.35
CA ALA A 47 8.53 2.33 -2.89
C ALA A 47 8.19 2.39 -1.39
N ASP A 48 7.44 1.42 -0.90
CA ASP A 48 7.00 1.32 0.48
C ASP A 48 8.15 1.03 1.45
N ASP A 49 9.03 0.07 1.15
CA ASP A 49 10.24 -0.22 1.94
C ASP A 49 11.18 1.00 1.94
N ARG A 50 11.42 1.58 0.76
CA ARG A 50 12.28 2.75 0.64
C ARG A 50 11.74 3.95 1.42
N LEU A 51 10.45 4.24 1.30
CA LEU A 51 9.78 5.29 2.05
C LEU A 51 9.89 5.07 3.56
N ALA A 52 9.68 3.83 4.02
CA ALA A 52 9.77 3.47 5.43
C ALA A 52 11.17 3.77 5.99
N ARG A 53 12.22 3.33 5.28
CA ARG A 53 13.62 3.60 5.67
C ARG A 53 13.95 5.09 5.67
N LEU A 54 13.54 5.83 4.63
CA LEU A 54 13.70 7.29 4.57
C LEU A 54 12.94 8.02 5.69
N SER A 55 11.85 7.42 6.17
CA SER A 55 11.05 7.93 7.28
C SER A 55 11.56 7.48 8.66
N GLY A 56 12.64 6.70 8.72
CA GLY A 56 13.26 6.22 9.97
C GLY A 56 12.51 5.06 10.63
N ALA A 57 11.68 4.32 9.91
CA ALA A 57 11.11 3.07 10.36
C ALA A 57 12.10 1.91 10.12
N ASP A 58 12.03 0.89 10.97
CA ASP A 58 12.73 -0.38 10.74
C ASP A 58 11.91 -1.18 9.71
N ALA A 59 12.49 -1.40 8.53
CA ALA A 59 11.75 -1.94 7.40
C ALA A 59 12.58 -2.94 6.58
N SER A 60 11.89 -3.93 6.05
CA SER A 60 12.39 -4.88 5.05
C SER A 60 11.30 -5.17 4.02
N GLN A 61 11.65 -5.88 2.95
CA GLN A 61 10.69 -6.26 1.91
C GLN A 61 10.77 -7.74 1.60
N ILE A 62 9.63 -8.28 1.13
CA ILE A 62 9.50 -9.58 0.46
C ILE A 62 8.91 -9.28 -0.91
N THR A 63 9.59 -9.71 -1.98
CA THR A 63 9.20 -9.50 -3.38
C THR A 63 9.12 -10.84 -4.09
N ASP A 64 8.72 -10.83 -5.32
CA ASP A 64 8.61 -11.98 -6.22
C ASP A 64 7.37 -12.85 -5.97
N GLU A 65 6.86 -12.88 -4.74
CA GLU A 65 5.71 -13.70 -4.36
C GLU A 65 4.94 -13.05 -3.19
N CYS A 66 3.63 -13.30 -3.14
CA CYS A 66 2.83 -12.90 -1.99
C CYS A 66 3.20 -13.74 -0.76
N ILE A 67 3.27 -13.10 0.41
CA ILE A 67 3.47 -13.80 1.69
C ILE A 67 2.42 -14.88 1.98
N CYS A 68 1.34 -14.92 1.20
CA CYS A 68 0.35 -15.98 1.21
C CYS A 68 0.92 -17.35 0.78
N PHE A 69 2.03 -17.37 0.03
CA PHE A 69 2.59 -18.58 -0.60
C PHE A 69 4.07 -18.84 -0.29
N CYS A 70 4.74 -17.88 0.39
CA CYS A 70 6.16 -17.99 0.77
C CYS A 70 6.36 -17.93 2.30
N HIS A 71 5.70 -18.82 3.05
CA HIS A 71 5.72 -18.81 4.51
C HIS A 71 7.11 -19.03 5.13
N ASP A 72 7.98 -19.78 4.46
CA ASP A 72 9.37 -19.98 4.88
C ASP A 72 10.18 -18.67 4.81
N VAL A 73 10.03 -17.89 3.74
CA VAL A 73 10.65 -16.57 3.59
C VAL A 73 10.09 -15.60 4.61
N LEU A 74 8.76 -15.56 4.77
CA LEU A 74 8.10 -14.72 5.78
C LEU A 74 8.59 -15.07 7.19
N THR A 75 8.60 -16.36 7.54
CA THR A 75 9.05 -16.85 8.86
C THR A 75 10.51 -16.51 9.13
N ALA A 76 11.38 -16.61 8.13
CA ALA A 76 12.79 -16.21 8.26
C ALA A 76 12.90 -14.72 8.59
N ARG A 77 12.16 -13.86 7.86
CA ARG A 77 12.14 -12.40 8.12
C ARG A 77 11.56 -12.04 9.47
N LEU A 78 10.47 -12.70 9.86
CA LEU A 78 9.89 -12.51 11.19
C LEU A 78 10.88 -12.85 12.30
N ASN A 79 11.60 -13.97 12.18
CA ASN A 79 12.61 -14.36 13.15
C ASN A 79 13.77 -13.36 13.22
N GLU A 80 14.27 -12.87 12.09
CA GLU A 80 15.29 -11.80 12.05
C GLU A 80 14.83 -10.58 12.86
N CYS A 81 13.59 -10.09 12.61
CA CYS A 81 13.04 -8.96 13.36
C CYS A 81 12.92 -9.24 14.87
N TYR A 82 12.43 -10.41 15.26
CA TYR A 82 12.27 -10.75 16.68
C TYR A 82 13.61 -11.01 17.38
N ASP A 83 14.59 -11.55 16.70
CA ASP A 83 15.94 -11.75 17.25
C ASP A 83 16.68 -10.41 17.43
N ASP A 84 16.29 -9.39 16.61
CA ASP A 84 16.73 -7.99 16.77
C ASP A 84 15.90 -7.21 17.81
N GLY A 85 15.03 -7.89 18.54
CA GLY A 85 14.30 -7.36 19.69
C GLY A 85 12.95 -6.71 19.39
N CYS A 86 12.41 -6.88 18.20
CA CYS A 86 11.06 -6.40 17.92
C CYS A 86 10.01 -7.16 18.75
N GLU A 87 9.00 -6.44 19.21
CA GLU A 87 7.83 -7.00 19.91
C GLU A 87 6.62 -7.09 18.98
N LEU A 88 6.55 -6.21 17.99
CA LEU A 88 5.53 -6.15 16.94
C LEU A 88 6.20 -6.12 15.58
N VAL A 89 5.78 -7.01 14.70
CA VAL A 89 6.10 -6.94 13.27
C VAL A 89 4.80 -6.83 12.50
N VAL A 90 4.73 -5.87 11.58
CA VAL A 90 3.58 -5.68 10.70
C VAL A 90 4.00 -5.96 9.27
N SER A 91 3.14 -6.64 8.50
CA SER A 91 3.34 -6.84 7.06
C SER A 91 2.07 -6.46 6.32
N ASP A 92 2.19 -6.11 5.06
CA ASP A 92 1.03 -5.99 4.18
C ASP A 92 0.99 -7.10 3.13
N ILE A 93 -0.09 -7.10 2.40
CA ILE A 93 -0.27 -7.87 1.16
C ILE A 93 -0.57 -6.90 0.02
N PRO A 94 -0.38 -7.32 -1.25
CA PRO A 94 -0.77 -6.53 -2.40
C PRO A 94 -2.20 -5.99 -2.27
N GLY A 95 -2.43 -4.75 -2.72
CA GLY A 95 -3.67 -4.02 -2.42
C GLY A 95 -4.96 -4.61 -3.03
N PHE A 96 -4.84 -5.54 -3.95
CA PHE A 96 -5.95 -6.31 -4.53
C PHE A 96 -6.08 -7.72 -3.90
N GLY A 97 -5.10 -8.14 -3.06
CA GLY A 97 -5.09 -9.47 -2.47
C GLY A 97 -6.31 -9.76 -1.58
N VAL A 98 -6.83 -10.97 -1.72
CA VAL A 98 -7.92 -11.55 -0.92
C VAL A 98 -7.48 -12.96 -0.50
N GLY A 99 -7.97 -13.47 0.63
CA GLY A 99 -7.62 -14.80 1.13
C GLY A 99 -6.46 -14.81 2.13
N ALA A 100 -5.94 -13.66 2.52
CA ALA A 100 -4.75 -13.61 3.38
C ALA A 100 -5.01 -14.04 4.83
N LEU A 101 -6.23 -13.92 5.36
CA LEU A 101 -6.57 -14.52 6.66
C LEU A 101 -6.34 -16.03 6.61
N GLU A 102 -6.76 -16.66 5.53
CA GLU A 102 -6.66 -18.11 5.34
C GLU A 102 -5.23 -18.51 4.96
N HIS A 103 -4.70 -17.92 3.91
CA HIS A 103 -3.40 -18.33 3.40
C HIS A 103 -2.23 -17.92 4.29
N VAL A 104 -2.25 -16.74 4.91
CA VAL A 104 -1.14 -16.32 5.80
C VAL A 104 -1.35 -16.83 7.22
N TYR A 105 -2.51 -16.54 7.84
CA TYR A 105 -2.67 -16.81 9.27
C TYR A 105 -2.91 -18.29 9.56
N HIS A 106 -3.82 -18.95 8.83
CA HIS A 106 -3.98 -20.39 8.97
C HIS A 106 -2.74 -21.14 8.55
N GLY A 107 -2.11 -20.76 7.41
CA GLY A 107 -0.85 -21.37 6.95
C GLY A 107 0.26 -21.29 8.00
N LEU A 108 0.51 -20.09 8.59
CA LEU A 108 1.51 -19.95 9.65
C LEU A 108 1.14 -20.76 10.91
N SER A 109 -0.15 -20.85 11.26
CA SER A 109 -0.57 -21.63 12.42
C SER A 109 -0.38 -23.14 12.23
N GLU A 110 -0.55 -23.62 11.01
CA GLU A 110 -0.39 -25.04 10.67
C GLU A 110 1.09 -25.44 10.50
N GLU A 111 1.86 -24.62 9.80
CA GLU A 111 3.26 -24.93 9.47
C GLU A 111 4.21 -24.57 10.63
N TYR A 112 3.91 -23.53 11.41
CA TYR A 112 4.74 -23.01 12.50
C TYR A 112 3.95 -22.86 13.81
N PRO A 113 3.35 -23.91 14.35
CA PRO A 113 2.41 -23.84 15.45
C PRO A 113 3.03 -23.21 16.71
N GLY A 114 2.38 -22.15 17.19
CA GLY A 114 2.78 -21.47 18.43
C GLY A 114 4.07 -20.63 18.34
N GLN A 115 4.66 -20.46 17.16
CA GLN A 115 5.88 -19.67 17.00
C GLN A 115 5.60 -18.16 17.07
N PHE A 116 4.43 -17.72 16.59
CA PHE A 116 4.02 -16.33 16.55
C PHE A 116 2.66 -16.14 17.23
N GLU A 117 2.46 -14.97 17.83
CA GLU A 117 1.15 -14.52 18.29
C GLU A 117 0.51 -13.69 17.18
N LEU A 118 -0.50 -14.22 16.51
CA LEU A 118 -1.20 -13.55 15.44
C LEU A 118 -2.14 -12.47 16.00
N ALA A 119 -1.91 -11.22 15.61
CA ALA A 119 -2.78 -10.10 15.93
C ALA A 119 -4.09 -10.19 15.13
N PRO A 120 -5.15 -9.43 15.47
CA PRO A 120 -6.36 -9.36 14.65
C PRO A 120 -6.03 -9.06 13.19
N PHE A 121 -6.60 -9.84 12.25
CA PHE A 121 -6.42 -9.58 10.82
C PHE A 121 -7.02 -8.22 10.47
N THR A 122 -6.19 -7.31 10.01
CA THR A 122 -6.51 -5.89 9.93
C THR A 122 -6.74 -5.47 8.47
N VAL A 123 -7.91 -4.91 8.19
CA VAL A 123 -8.26 -4.40 6.85
C VAL A 123 -8.49 -2.89 6.91
N LEU A 124 -7.72 -2.16 6.10
CA LEU A 124 -7.87 -0.72 5.97
C LEU A 124 -8.89 -0.36 4.89
N ILE A 125 -9.69 0.64 5.19
CA ILE A 125 -10.59 1.27 4.21
C ILE A 125 -10.51 2.79 4.33
N GLU A 126 -10.55 3.51 3.20
CA GLU A 126 -10.67 4.97 3.20
C GLU A 126 -12.14 5.41 3.10
N PRO A 127 -12.50 6.65 3.51
CA PRO A 127 -13.88 7.15 3.49
C PRO A 127 -14.57 7.05 2.14
N ARG A 128 -13.85 7.37 1.05
CA ARG A 128 -14.40 7.26 -0.31
C ARG A 128 -14.85 5.85 -0.63
N ASN A 129 -14.05 4.85 -0.32
CA ASN A 129 -14.38 3.46 -0.58
C ASN A 129 -15.54 2.97 0.33
N ALA A 130 -15.60 3.42 1.57
CA ALA A 130 -16.73 3.18 2.44
C ALA A 130 -18.03 3.78 1.87
N ALA A 131 -17.97 5.03 1.37
CA ALA A 131 -19.09 5.68 0.71
C ALA A 131 -19.52 4.95 -0.58
N LEU A 132 -18.58 4.52 -1.43
CA LEU A 132 -18.88 3.73 -2.64
C LEU A 132 -19.63 2.45 -2.32
N LEU A 133 -19.21 1.72 -1.29
CA LEU A 133 -19.88 0.50 -0.85
C LEU A 133 -21.28 0.78 -0.29
N ARG A 134 -21.42 1.83 0.53
CA ARG A 134 -22.69 2.26 1.11
C ARG A 134 -23.72 2.66 0.05
N GLU A 135 -23.27 3.35 -0.99
CA GLU A 135 -24.10 3.78 -2.10
C GLU A 135 -24.27 2.73 -3.21
N LYS A 136 -23.72 1.53 -2.99
CA LYS A 136 -23.74 0.41 -3.95
C LYS A 136 -23.17 0.79 -5.32
N ARG A 137 -22.12 1.61 -5.30
CA ARG A 137 -21.31 2.00 -6.46
C ARG A 137 -19.96 1.29 -6.40
N GLY A 138 -19.07 1.57 -7.32
CA GLY A 138 -17.69 1.07 -7.29
C GLY A 138 -17.40 -0.03 -8.31
N GLY A 139 -18.38 -0.43 -9.14
CA GLY A 139 -18.18 -1.40 -10.22
C GLY A 139 -17.50 -2.68 -9.73
N ASP A 140 -16.64 -3.25 -10.58
CA ASP A 140 -15.95 -4.51 -10.32
C ASP A 140 -15.01 -4.44 -9.10
N MET A 141 -14.34 -3.30 -8.87
CA MET A 141 -13.46 -3.13 -7.71
C MET A 141 -14.19 -3.26 -6.36
N ALA A 142 -15.53 -3.06 -6.32
CA ALA A 142 -16.31 -3.28 -5.12
C ALA A 142 -16.36 -4.75 -4.67
N HIS A 143 -16.13 -5.71 -5.57
CA HIS A 143 -16.04 -7.14 -5.22
C HIS A 143 -14.81 -7.40 -4.37
N ILE A 144 -13.64 -6.87 -4.77
CA ILE A 144 -12.40 -6.97 -3.98
C ILE A 144 -12.58 -6.32 -2.60
N LEU A 145 -13.11 -5.08 -2.55
CA LEU A 145 -13.34 -4.35 -1.30
C LEU A 145 -14.23 -5.13 -0.32
N ARG A 146 -15.33 -5.72 -0.81
CA ARG A 146 -16.24 -6.51 0.03
C ARG A 146 -15.58 -7.79 0.54
N ALA A 147 -14.83 -8.48 -0.32
CA ALA A 147 -14.12 -9.69 0.04
C ALA A 147 -13.09 -9.39 1.14
N GLN A 148 -12.25 -8.36 0.96
CA GLN A 148 -11.29 -7.95 1.99
C GLN A 148 -11.94 -7.62 3.33
N LEU A 149 -13.04 -6.86 3.34
CA LEU A 149 -13.74 -6.51 4.57
C LEU A 149 -14.41 -7.73 5.26
N LYS A 150 -14.79 -8.75 4.51
CA LYS A 150 -15.28 -10.01 5.08
C LYS A 150 -14.19 -10.79 5.82
N GLU A 151 -12.92 -10.64 5.45
CA GLU A 151 -11.80 -11.27 6.15
C GLU A 151 -11.48 -10.61 7.50
N ALA A 152 -11.79 -9.33 7.67
CA ALA A 152 -11.33 -8.52 8.77
C ALA A 152 -11.79 -9.02 10.16
N ASP A 153 -10.86 -9.06 11.11
CA ASP A 153 -11.12 -9.04 12.55
C ASP A 153 -11.16 -7.61 13.09
N LEU A 154 -10.38 -6.73 12.42
CA LEU A 154 -10.30 -5.32 12.72
C LEU A 154 -10.40 -4.52 11.41
N ILE A 155 -11.42 -3.70 11.29
CA ILE A 155 -11.55 -2.73 10.20
C ILE A 155 -11.00 -1.39 10.68
N VAL A 156 -10.07 -0.85 9.94
CA VAL A 156 -9.46 0.46 10.20
C VAL A 156 -9.95 1.46 9.16
N LEU A 157 -10.88 2.34 9.55
CA LEU A 157 -11.29 3.48 8.76
C LEU A 157 -10.19 4.54 8.86
N ASN A 158 -9.29 4.53 7.87
CA ASN A 158 -8.15 5.45 7.80
C ASN A 158 -8.55 6.77 7.10
N LYS A 159 -7.71 7.81 7.24
CA LYS A 159 -7.94 9.16 6.72
C LYS A 159 -9.19 9.83 7.33
N CYS A 160 -9.45 9.56 8.62
CA CYS A 160 -10.59 10.16 9.33
C CYS A 160 -10.51 11.69 9.40
N ASP A 161 -9.32 12.27 9.27
CA ASP A 161 -9.07 13.70 9.16
C ASP A 161 -9.72 14.39 7.94
N LEU A 162 -10.19 13.60 6.97
CA LEU A 162 -10.91 14.09 5.79
C LEU A 162 -12.44 14.16 5.99
N LEU A 163 -12.95 13.72 7.13
CA LEU A 163 -14.37 13.64 7.43
C LEU A 163 -14.77 14.59 8.53
N GLU A 164 -15.98 15.10 8.43
CA GLU A 164 -16.66 15.74 9.58
C GLU A 164 -17.14 14.65 10.57
N ASP A 165 -17.28 14.98 11.85
CA ASP A 165 -17.66 14.04 12.92
C ASP A 165 -18.92 13.21 12.59
N ALA A 166 -19.93 13.83 11.98
CA ALA A 166 -21.17 13.16 11.62
C ALA A 166 -21.00 12.13 10.50
N GLU A 167 -20.11 12.40 9.54
CA GLU A 167 -19.79 11.48 8.44
C GLU A 167 -18.96 10.31 8.96
N LEU A 168 -17.98 10.59 9.83
CA LEU A 168 -17.16 9.59 10.49
C LEU A 168 -18.00 8.59 11.27
N GLU A 169 -18.93 9.09 12.10
CA GLU A 169 -19.83 8.21 12.87
C GLU A 169 -20.79 7.42 11.95
N ALA A 170 -21.28 8.00 10.87
CA ALA A 170 -22.11 7.31 9.89
C ALA A 170 -21.36 6.17 9.20
N ASP A 171 -20.11 6.38 8.78
CA ASP A 171 -19.29 5.37 8.15
C ASP A 171 -18.90 4.26 9.13
N ARG A 172 -18.52 4.60 10.37
CA ARG A 172 -18.25 3.61 11.43
C ARG A 172 -19.48 2.74 11.73
N ALA A 173 -20.64 3.35 11.89
CA ALA A 173 -21.89 2.62 12.17
C ALA A 173 -22.28 1.72 10.98
N TRP A 174 -22.09 2.19 9.75
CA TRP A 174 -22.37 1.40 8.56
C TRP A 174 -21.44 0.18 8.47
N LEU A 175 -20.13 0.38 8.65
CA LEU A 175 -19.14 -0.71 8.65
C LEU A 175 -19.45 -1.73 9.74
N ALA A 176 -19.68 -1.30 10.98
CA ALA A 176 -20.01 -2.19 12.10
C ALA A 176 -21.29 -2.98 11.87
N SER A 177 -22.29 -2.41 11.19
CA SER A 177 -23.55 -3.09 10.91
C SER A 177 -23.45 -4.12 9.78
N HIS A 178 -22.57 -3.87 8.79
CA HIS A 178 -22.42 -4.74 7.62
C HIS A 178 -21.33 -5.81 7.79
N TYR A 179 -20.37 -5.56 8.69
CA TYR A 179 -19.27 -6.46 9.02
C TYR A 179 -19.21 -6.73 10.53
N PRO A 180 -20.25 -7.34 11.12
CA PRO A 180 -20.38 -7.51 12.58
C PRO A 180 -19.33 -8.44 13.18
N GLN A 181 -18.59 -9.19 12.37
CA GLN A 181 -17.49 -10.03 12.79
C GLN A 181 -16.23 -9.21 13.16
N ALA A 182 -16.13 -7.97 12.70
CA ALA A 182 -14.95 -7.12 12.89
C ALA A 182 -15.23 -5.96 13.86
N ASN A 183 -14.22 -5.61 14.66
CA ASN A 183 -14.23 -4.35 15.36
C ASN A 183 -13.87 -3.20 14.38
N VAL A 184 -14.46 -2.03 14.57
CA VAL A 184 -14.19 -0.86 13.72
C VAL A 184 -13.52 0.23 14.54
N ILE A 185 -12.34 0.66 14.11
CA ILE A 185 -11.64 1.83 14.66
C ILE A 185 -11.40 2.85 13.55
N ALA A 186 -11.32 4.12 13.92
CA ALA A 186 -10.97 5.20 13.00
C ALA A 186 -9.58 5.74 13.35
N ILE A 187 -8.79 6.02 12.32
CA ILE A 187 -7.46 6.62 12.45
C ILE A 187 -7.21 7.66 11.36
N SER A 188 -6.24 8.52 11.60
CA SER A 188 -5.51 9.22 10.55
C SER A 188 -4.02 8.88 10.65
N ALA A 189 -3.54 8.09 9.73
CA ALA A 189 -2.11 7.77 9.67
C ALA A 189 -1.25 9.02 9.37
N ALA A 190 -1.83 10.03 8.73
CA ALA A 190 -1.15 11.28 8.40
C ALA A 190 -0.96 12.19 9.63
N THR A 191 -1.96 12.28 10.50
CA THR A 191 -1.91 13.13 11.71
C THR A 191 -1.43 12.39 12.96
N GLY A 192 -1.51 11.05 12.95
CA GLY A 192 -1.24 10.19 14.09
C GLY A 192 -2.45 9.92 14.99
N GLU A 193 -3.62 10.47 14.66
CA GLU A 193 -4.86 10.24 15.41
C GLU A 193 -5.23 8.76 15.38
N GLY A 194 -5.65 8.20 16.53
CA GLY A 194 -6.08 6.80 16.68
C GLY A 194 -4.96 5.76 16.64
N LEU A 195 -3.68 6.12 16.46
CA LEU A 195 -2.56 5.15 16.43
C LEU A 195 -2.38 4.41 17.76
N GLU A 196 -2.68 5.07 18.89
CA GLU A 196 -2.65 4.41 20.20
C GLU A 196 -3.69 3.30 20.28
N ASP A 197 -4.91 3.55 19.82
CA ASP A 197 -5.99 2.55 19.83
C ASP A 197 -5.68 1.40 18.88
N LEU A 198 -5.10 1.70 17.70
CA LEU A 198 -4.64 0.68 16.75
C LEU A 198 -3.53 -0.19 17.39
N SER A 199 -2.49 0.43 17.95
CA SER A 199 -1.40 -0.28 18.63
C SER A 199 -1.93 -1.17 19.76
N ARG A 200 -2.84 -0.65 20.58
CA ARG A 200 -3.49 -1.40 21.66
C ARG A 200 -4.30 -2.57 21.15
N ALA A 201 -5.10 -2.36 20.10
CA ALA A 201 -5.93 -3.42 19.50
C ALA A 201 -5.08 -4.56 18.96
N LEU A 202 -3.96 -4.26 18.30
CA LEU A 202 -3.05 -5.28 17.78
C LEU A 202 -2.33 -6.04 18.91
N MET A 203 -1.83 -5.33 19.90
CA MET A 203 -1.06 -5.97 21.00
C MET A 203 -1.91 -6.80 21.94
N GLN A 204 -3.13 -6.37 22.22
CA GLN A 204 -4.05 -7.04 23.17
C GLN A 204 -5.01 -8.02 22.49
N GLY A 205 -5.30 -7.81 21.19
CA GLY A 205 -6.16 -8.69 20.42
C GLY A 205 -5.44 -9.93 19.89
N ALA A 206 -6.23 -10.86 19.39
CA ALA A 206 -5.75 -12.05 18.66
C ALA A 206 -6.61 -12.26 17.41
N ALA A 207 -6.04 -12.93 16.43
CA ALA A 207 -6.78 -13.35 15.24
C ALA A 207 -7.91 -14.31 15.63
N SER A 208 -9.06 -14.15 15.00
CA SER A 208 -10.23 -15.02 15.27
C SER A 208 -10.04 -16.42 14.70
N MET A 209 -9.14 -16.58 13.72
CA MET A 209 -8.90 -17.84 13.00
C MET A 209 -10.18 -18.44 12.40
N ARG A 210 -11.16 -17.60 12.08
CA ARG A 210 -12.41 -18.00 11.41
C ARG A 210 -12.18 -18.24 9.93
N HIS A 211 -13.04 -19.01 9.31
CA HIS A 211 -13.11 -19.14 7.87
C HIS A 211 -14.15 -18.13 7.34
N PRO A 212 -13.75 -17.10 6.60
CA PRO A 212 -14.69 -16.13 6.07
C PRO A 212 -15.58 -16.76 4.99
N ASP A 213 -16.85 -16.35 4.95
CA ASP A 213 -17.79 -16.75 3.89
C ASP A 213 -17.50 -15.96 2.60
N ILE A 214 -16.47 -16.39 1.89
CA ILE A 214 -16.01 -15.80 0.62
C ILE A 214 -15.90 -16.92 -0.41
N ASP A 215 -16.56 -16.74 -1.53
CA ASP A 215 -16.31 -17.57 -2.71
C ASP A 215 -15.15 -16.95 -3.48
N TYR A 216 -13.97 -17.54 -3.37
CA TYR A 216 -12.77 -17.07 -4.04
C TYR A 216 -12.78 -17.38 -5.53
N ASP A 217 -13.63 -18.31 -5.98
CA ASP A 217 -13.82 -18.67 -7.40
C ASP A 217 -14.97 -17.87 -8.04
N ASP A 218 -15.54 -16.86 -7.34
CA ASP A 218 -16.58 -15.97 -7.87
C ASP A 218 -16.06 -15.24 -9.11
N ASP A 219 -16.77 -15.39 -10.23
CA ASP A 219 -16.38 -14.83 -11.53
C ASP A 219 -16.21 -13.30 -11.49
N ASP A 220 -17.04 -12.58 -10.72
CA ASP A 220 -16.96 -11.12 -10.61
C ASP A 220 -15.71 -10.70 -9.82
N LEU A 221 -15.34 -11.46 -8.78
CA LEU A 221 -14.13 -11.23 -8.01
C LEU A 221 -12.87 -11.49 -8.85
N GLN A 222 -12.83 -12.63 -9.54
CA GLN A 222 -11.71 -12.98 -10.40
C GLN A 222 -11.54 -11.97 -11.54
N ASN A 223 -12.62 -11.63 -12.24
CA ASN A 223 -12.59 -10.63 -13.31
C ASN A 223 -12.11 -9.26 -12.83
N ALA A 224 -12.46 -8.87 -11.59
CA ALA A 224 -11.99 -7.62 -11.00
C ALA A 224 -10.47 -7.61 -10.76
N MET A 225 -9.91 -8.75 -10.39
CA MET A 225 -8.45 -8.92 -10.19
C MET A 225 -7.72 -9.00 -11.54
N ASP A 226 -8.22 -9.79 -12.48
CA ASP A 226 -7.61 -10.02 -13.79
C ASP A 226 -7.51 -8.76 -14.67
N GLN A 227 -8.34 -7.74 -14.39
CA GLN A 227 -8.27 -6.44 -15.08
C GLN A 227 -7.07 -5.59 -14.65
N LEU A 228 -6.43 -5.91 -13.52
CA LEU A 228 -5.35 -5.09 -12.98
C LEU A 228 -4.00 -5.45 -13.62
N THR A 229 -3.26 -4.40 -13.93
CA THR A 229 -1.87 -4.47 -14.38
C THR A 229 -0.98 -3.84 -13.34
N GLU A 230 0.08 -4.55 -12.98
CA GLU A 230 1.16 -4.07 -12.12
C GLU A 230 2.28 -3.45 -12.95
N TYR A 231 2.84 -2.36 -12.43
CA TYR A 231 3.96 -1.65 -13.05
C TYR A 231 5.00 -1.23 -12.01
N TYR A 232 6.24 -1.57 -12.28
CA TYR A 232 7.39 -1.20 -11.47
C TYR A 232 8.46 -0.58 -12.35
N LEU A 233 9.00 0.56 -11.93
CA LEU A 233 10.05 1.26 -12.64
C LEU A 233 11.04 1.88 -11.65
N GLU A 234 12.32 1.61 -11.88
CA GLU A 234 13.42 2.24 -11.14
C GLU A 234 14.37 2.92 -12.11
N TYR A 235 14.67 4.20 -11.87
CA TYR A 235 15.61 4.96 -12.67
C TYR A 235 16.27 6.07 -11.86
N VAL A 236 17.37 6.62 -12.40
CA VAL A 236 17.97 7.88 -11.95
C VAL A 236 17.72 8.92 -13.00
N ALA A 237 17.32 10.10 -12.56
CA ALA A 237 17.25 11.31 -13.38
C ALA A 237 18.33 12.29 -12.90
N GLN A 238 19.20 12.71 -13.80
CA GLN A 238 20.35 13.55 -13.53
C GLN A 238 20.31 14.79 -14.41
N VAL A 239 20.63 15.96 -13.82
CA VAL A 239 20.66 17.22 -14.59
C VAL A 239 21.81 17.25 -15.57
N CYS A 240 21.55 17.82 -16.76
CA CYS A 240 22.59 18.18 -17.70
C CYS A 240 23.21 19.53 -17.37
N CYS A 241 22.46 20.48 -16.83
CA CYS A 241 22.91 21.88 -16.70
C CYS A 241 22.48 22.58 -15.41
N ASN A 242 21.22 22.55 -15.03
CA ASN A 242 20.66 23.34 -13.94
C ASN A 242 19.86 22.49 -12.99
N ASP A 243 19.85 22.85 -11.71
CA ASP A 243 19.01 22.23 -10.70
C ASP A 243 17.53 22.32 -11.08
N PHE A 244 16.72 21.38 -10.63
CA PHE A 244 15.28 21.31 -10.90
C PHE A 244 14.46 21.09 -9.64
N ASP A 245 13.18 21.46 -9.69
CA ASP A 245 12.23 21.12 -8.60
C ASP A 245 11.81 19.66 -8.76
N GLY A 246 12.34 18.78 -7.88
CA GLY A 246 12.03 17.36 -7.89
C GLY A 246 10.58 17.06 -7.61
N THR A 247 9.86 17.91 -6.83
CA THR A 247 8.45 17.72 -6.57
C THR A 247 7.60 18.04 -7.80
N GLU A 248 7.88 19.16 -8.47
CA GLU A 248 7.18 19.54 -9.71
C GLU A 248 7.46 18.53 -10.83
N TYR A 249 8.68 17.98 -10.90
CA TYR A 249 9.01 16.89 -11.82
C TYR A 249 8.11 15.65 -11.62
N LEU A 250 7.93 15.20 -10.36
CA LEU A 250 7.04 14.08 -10.05
C LEU A 250 5.57 14.41 -10.33
N LEU A 251 5.12 15.64 -10.04
CA LEU A 251 3.78 16.11 -10.33
C LEU A 251 3.49 16.14 -11.85
N ASP A 252 4.45 16.58 -12.65
CA ASP A 252 4.33 16.61 -14.11
C ASP A 252 4.20 15.21 -14.70
N ILE A 253 4.98 14.23 -14.21
CA ILE A 253 4.85 12.83 -14.59
C ILE A 253 3.46 12.30 -14.22
N ALA A 254 3.04 12.49 -12.95
CA ALA A 254 1.75 12.02 -12.50
C ALA A 254 0.59 12.65 -13.28
N GLY A 255 0.69 13.94 -13.59
CA GLY A 255 -0.30 14.67 -14.40
C GLY A 255 -0.39 14.17 -15.83
N ALA A 256 0.75 13.87 -16.46
CA ALA A 256 0.79 13.31 -17.80
C ALA A 256 0.16 11.91 -17.86
N VAL A 257 0.51 11.03 -16.90
CA VAL A 257 -0.08 9.69 -16.78
C VAL A 257 -1.59 9.79 -16.55
N GLN A 258 -2.03 10.62 -15.61
CA GLN A 258 -3.44 10.82 -15.31
C GLN A 258 -4.25 11.29 -16.54
N ALA A 259 -3.74 12.27 -17.26
CA ALA A 259 -4.39 12.83 -18.43
C ALA A 259 -4.56 11.78 -19.55
N GLU A 260 -3.49 11.03 -19.82
CA GLU A 260 -3.49 10.03 -20.89
C GLU A 260 -4.37 8.82 -20.57
N LEU A 261 -4.35 8.31 -19.32
CA LEU A 261 -5.22 7.23 -18.89
C LEU A 261 -6.70 7.65 -18.89
N ARG A 262 -7.00 8.91 -18.53
CA ARG A 262 -8.36 9.45 -18.64
C ARG A 262 -8.87 9.47 -20.09
N ILE A 263 -8.04 9.87 -21.06
CA ILE A 263 -8.38 9.86 -22.49
C ILE A 263 -8.68 8.44 -22.95
N ARG A 264 -7.99 7.45 -22.43
CA ARG A 264 -8.14 6.03 -22.79
C ARG A 264 -9.25 5.31 -22.02
N ASN A 265 -9.93 5.99 -21.09
CA ASN A 265 -10.90 5.41 -20.15
C ASN A 265 -10.30 4.24 -19.33
N CYS A 266 -9.04 4.36 -18.95
CA CYS A 266 -8.36 3.42 -18.07
C CYS A 266 -8.37 3.96 -16.63
N GLU A 267 -8.80 3.15 -15.67
CA GLU A 267 -8.73 3.52 -14.27
C GLU A 267 -7.34 3.20 -13.70
N ILE A 268 -6.85 4.08 -12.85
CA ILE A 268 -5.61 3.90 -12.09
C ILE A 268 -5.91 3.99 -10.59
N PRO A 269 -6.21 2.86 -9.93
CA PRO A 269 -6.47 2.86 -8.50
C PRO A 269 -5.33 3.44 -7.67
N HIS A 270 -4.10 3.22 -8.11
CA HIS A 270 -2.93 3.73 -7.39
C HIS A 270 -1.69 3.85 -8.28
N MET A 271 -0.97 4.97 -8.15
CA MET A 271 0.42 5.11 -8.60
C MET A 271 1.19 5.88 -7.54
N LYS A 272 2.34 5.35 -7.15
CA LYS A 272 3.29 5.96 -6.22
C LYS A 272 4.52 6.42 -7.00
N LEU A 273 4.92 7.65 -6.80
CA LEU A 273 6.21 8.18 -7.24
C LEU A 273 6.99 8.62 -6.01
N LEU A 274 8.11 7.96 -5.76
CA LEU A 274 9.05 8.31 -4.71
C LEU A 274 10.39 8.65 -5.35
N ALA A 275 10.90 9.85 -5.07
CA ALA A 275 12.23 10.25 -5.51
C ALA A 275 13.05 10.72 -4.32
N TRP A 276 14.35 10.45 -4.33
CA TRP A 276 15.28 10.87 -3.28
C TRP A 276 16.65 11.21 -3.82
N GLU A 277 17.33 12.13 -3.13
CA GLU A 277 18.73 12.48 -3.36
C GLU A 277 19.67 11.57 -2.52
N PRO A 278 20.96 11.45 -2.92
CA PRO A 278 21.97 10.75 -2.12
C PRO A 278 22.10 11.27 -0.69
N GLU A 279 21.85 12.55 -0.47
CA GLU A 279 21.92 13.22 0.83
C GLU A 279 20.68 13.00 1.72
N GLY A 280 19.69 12.24 1.24
CA GLY A 280 18.55 11.77 2.00
C GLY A 280 17.32 12.67 1.98
N ASP A 281 17.33 13.81 1.26
CA ASP A 281 16.08 14.53 0.99
C ASP A 281 15.26 13.75 -0.04
N PHE A 282 13.91 13.82 0.08
CA PHE A 282 13.03 13.07 -0.79
C PHE A 282 11.68 13.74 -1.00
N GLY A 283 11.06 13.43 -2.14
CA GLY A 283 9.69 13.81 -2.48
C GLY A 283 8.82 12.59 -2.74
N LYS A 284 7.54 12.68 -2.42
CA LYS A 284 6.55 11.64 -2.69
C LYS A 284 5.26 12.21 -3.23
N VAL A 285 4.81 11.63 -4.33
CA VAL A 285 3.56 11.97 -5.01
C VAL A 285 2.75 10.69 -5.23
N ASP A 286 1.45 10.77 -4.98
CA ASP A 286 0.51 9.68 -5.17
C ASP A 286 -0.61 10.09 -6.13
N LEU A 287 -0.94 9.23 -7.10
CA LEU A 287 -2.10 9.33 -7.95
C LEU A 287 -3.08 8.21 -7.58
N LEU A 288 -4.26 8.58 -7.10
CA LEU A 288 -5.25 7.66 -6.53
C LEU A 288 -6.53 7.57 -7.37
N GLY A 289 -6.44 7.89 -8.64
CA GLY A 289 -7.57 7.83 -9.58
C GLY A 289 -7.43 8.84 -10.71
N THR A 290 -8.03 8.53 -11.86
CA THR A 290 -8.05 9.43 -13.01
C THR A 290 -8.91 10.68 -12.78
N ASP A 291 -9.84 10.63 -11.82
CA ASP A 291 -10.77 11.70 -11.43
C ASP A 291 -10.39 12.41 -10.12
N ARG A 292 -9.26 12.06 -9.51
CA ARG A 292 -8.82 12.58 -8.22
C ARG A 292 -7.70 13.61 -8.37
N PRO A 293 -7.58 14.57 -7.44
CA PRO A 293 -6.37 15.38 -7.34
C PRO A 293 -5.15 14.51 -7.08
N ILE A 294 -4.01 14.90 -7.65
CA ILE A 294 -2.72 14.29 -7.34
C ILE A 294 -2.32 14.73 -5.93
N GLU A 295 -1.97 13.77 -5.08
CA GLU A 295 -1.61 14.02 -3.69
C GLU A 295 -0.09 14.19 -3.56
N VAL A 296 0.36 15.29 -2.97
CA VAL A 296 1.77 15.51 -2.60
C VAL A 296 1.92 15.15 -1.13
N THR A 297 2.42 13.95 -0.86
CA THR A 297 2.64 13.48 0.51
C THR A 297 3.86 14.16 1.15
N ARG A 298 4.91 14.41 0.35
CA ARG A 298 6.10 15.14 0.79
C ARG A 298 6.74 15.89 -0.37
N ARG A 299 7.15 17.13 -0.10
CA ARG A 299 7.94 17.95 -1.03
C ARG A 299 9.43 17.85 -0.73
N PHE A 300 10.26 17.96 -1.76
CA PHE A 300 11.68 18.26 -1.59
C PHE A 300 11.84 19.61 -0.90
N ALA A 301 12.80 19.69 0.00
CA ALA A 301 13.09 20.94 0.72
C ALA A 301 13.90 21.95 -0.13
N ARG A 302 14.57 21.47 -1.17
CA ARG A 302 15.44 22.25 -2.05
C ARG A 302 15.42 21.69 -3.48
N PRO A 303 15.88 22.48 -4.48
CA PRO A 303 16.10 21.97 -5.83
C PRO A 303 17.10 20.80 -5.86
N CYS A 304 16.92 19.89 -6.80
CA CYS A 304 17.65 18.64 -6.95
C CYS A 304 18.62 18.71 -8.13
N THR A 305 19.71 17.95 -8.04
CA THR A 305 20.64 17.69 -9.17
C THR A 305 20.49 16.27 -9.70
N ASP A 306 20.44 15.30 -8.80
CA ASP A 306 20.29 13.89 -9.11
C ASP A 306 19.23 13.30 -8.19
N VAL A 307 18.28 12.56 -8.76
CA VAL A 307 17.30 11.82 -7.98
C VAL A 307 17.20 10.38 -8.46
N ALA A 308 17.22 9.46 -7.53
CA ALA A 308 16.76 8.11 -7.79
C ALA A 308 15.23 8.09 -7.65
N VAL A 309 14.55 7.43 -8.56
CA VAL A 309 13.08 7.39 -8.62
C VAL A 309 12.59 5.95 -8.65
N ILE A 310 11.60 5.66 -7.82
CA ILE A 310 10.78 4.47 -7.90
C ILE A 310 9.36 4.89 -8.26
N LEU A 311 8.80 4.23 -9.27
CA LEU A 311 7.41 4.36 -9.66
C LEU A 311 6.76 2.97 -9.59
N ASN A 312 5.74 2.83 -8.73
CA ASN A 312 4.90 1.64 -8.68
C ASN A 312 3.46 2.05 -9.04
N ALA A 313 2.81 1.32 -9.93
CA ALA A 313 1.45 1.62 -10.37
C ALA A 313 0.61 0.36 -10.56
N ASN A 314 -0.69 0.50 -10.26
CA ASN A 314 -1.72 -0.49 -10.55
C ASN A 314 -2.79 0.20 -11.41
N ALA A 315 -3.09 -0.36 -12.57
CA ALA A 315 -4.10 0.21 -13.45
C ALA A 315 -4.98 -0.87 -14.09
N ALA A 316 -6.26 -0.56 -14.28
CA ALA A 316 -7.19 -1.41 -15.00
C ALA A 316 -7.06 -1.14 -16.51
N CYS A 317 -5.99 -1.66 -17.11
CA CYS A 317 -5.73 -1.58 -18.55
C CYS A 317 -4.68 -2.62 -18.98
N PRO A 318 -4.58 -2.92 -20.28
CA PRO A 318 -3.55 -3.84 -20.78
C PRO A 318 -2.12 -3.35 -20.47
N ALA A 319 -1.23 -4.28 -20.16
CA ALA A 319 0.17 -3.99 -19.78
C ALA A 319 0.90 -3.12 -20.82
N ALA A 320 0.73 -3.39 -22.12
CA ALA A 320 1.34 -2.58 -23.17
C ALA A 320 0.84 -1.13 -23.21
N VAL A 321 -0.39 -0.89 -22.79
CA VAL A 321 -0.96 0.47 -22.69
C VAL A 321 -0.35 1.20 -21.52
N LEU A 322 -0.31 0.59 -20.34
CA LEU A 322 0.26 1.18 -19.14
C LEU A 322 1.76 1.48 -19.33
N ASP A 323 2.53 0.53 -19.87
CA ASP A 323 3.96 0.73 -20.17
C ASP A 323 4.18 1.91 -21.14
N GLY A 324 3.40 1.99 -22.21
CA GLY A 324 3.50 3.08 -23.17
C GLY A 324 3.21 4.45 -22.55
N VAL A 325 2.16 4.53 -21.73
CA VAL A 325 1.76 5.79 -21.06
C VAL A 325 2.81 6.25 -20.05
N ILE A 326 3.22 5.37 -19.15
CA ILE A 326 4.21 5.73 -18.10
C ILE A 326 5.55 6.09 -18.74
N ARG A 327 6.03 5.30 -19.69
CA ARG A 327 7.29 5.56 -20.35
C ARG A 327 7.29 6.91 -21.08
N SER A 328 6.27 7.22 -21.89
CA SER A 328 6.15 8.51 -22.56
C SER A 328 6.10 9.65 -21.54
N ALA A 329 5.34 9.52 -20.46
CA ALA A 329 5.25 10.55 -19.43
C ALA A 329 6.62 10.82 -18.76
N VAL A 330 7.37 9.77 -18.45
CA VAL A 330 8.71 9.90 -17.84
C VAL A 330 9.70 10.50 -18.83
N GLU A 331 9.79 9.99 -20.06
CA GLU A 331 10.73 10.45 -21.08
C GLU A 331 10.45 11.91 -21.48
N GLU A 332 9.21 12.26 -21.84
CA GLU A 332 8.84 13.62 -22.28
C GLU A 332 8.99 14.66 -21.15
N THR A 333 8.68 14.27 -19.90
CA THR A 333 8.90 15.16 -18.76
C THR A 333 10.39 15.36 -18.52
N SER A 334 11.19 14.31 -18.56
CA SER A 334 12.64 14.39 -18.35
C SER A 334 13.31 15.25 -19.43
N ASP A 335 12.88 15.14 -20.67
CA ASP A 335 13.36 16.01 -21.77
C ASP A 335 13.04 17.48 -21.50
N ARG A 336 11.84 17.82 -21.01
CA ARG A 336 11.47 19.20 -20.65
C ARG A 336 12.34 19.77 -19.53
N TYR A 337 12.72 18.94 -18.56
CA TYR A 337 13.61 19.30 -17.45
C TYR A 337 15.10 19.20 -17.83
N GLN A 338 15.42 18.77 -19.04
CA GLN A 338 16.79 18.53 -19.51
C GLN A 338 17.57 17.55 -18.62
N LEU A 339 16.91 16.42 -18.30
CA LEU A 339 17.49 15.37 -17.48
C LEU A 339 17.95 14.19 -18.34
N GLU A 340 19.08 13.61 -17.98
CA GLU A 340 19.51 12.31 -18.49
C GLU A 340 18.93 11.19 -17.63
N LEU A 341 18.35 10.18 -18.29
CA LEU A 341 17.74 9.03 -17.61
C LEU A 341 18.65 7.81 -17.66
N ARG A 342 18.76 7.13 -16.53
CA ARG A 342 19.40 5.82 -16.43
C ARG A 342 18.45 4.85 -15.75
N TYR A 343 17.91 3.91 -16.53
CA TYR A 343 17.02 2.86 -16.05
C TYR A 343 17.79 1.72 -15.41
N PHE A 344 17.23 1.17 -14.31
CA PHE A 344 17.79 0.02 -13.58
C PHE A 344 16.90 -1.20 -13.66
N LYS A 345 15.59 -1.02 -13.45
CA LYS A 345 14.63 -2.10 -13.45
C LYS A 345 13.31 -1.59 -14.05
N LYS A 346 12.64 -2.48 -14.78
CA LYS A 346 11.27 -2.27 -15.23
C LYS A 346 10.55 -3.61 -15.28
N GLU A 347 9.36 -3.66 -14.72
CA GLU A 347 8.42 -4.76 -14.87
C GLU A 347 7.03 -4.23 -15.16
N CYS A 348 6.28 -4.96 -15.96
CA CYS A 348 4.89 -4.66 -16.26
C CYS A 348 4.20 -5.96 -16.66
N PHE A 349 3.21 -6.37 -15.89
CA PHE A 349 2.46 -7.60 -16.14
C PHE A 349 1.01 -7.45 -15.70
N ASN A 350 0.12 -8.17 -16.37
CA ASN A 350 -1.29 -8.23 -16.00
C ASN A 350 -1.52 -9.41 -15.06
N LEU A 351 -2.39 -9.26 -14.06
CA LEU A 351 -2.64 -10.29 -13.05
C LEU A 351 -3.42 -11.50 -13.60
N GLY A 352 -4.13 -11.34 -14.71
CA GLY A 352 -4.87 -12.40 -15.38
C GLY A 352 -4.03 -13.18 -16.42
N GLU A 353 -2.78 -12.78 -16.69
CA GLU A 353 -1.84 -13.48 -17.58
C GLU A 353 -0.86 -14.36 -16.80
#